data_ee6d18f9fdcdece0a6ba90b5914e599f
#
_entry.id   ee6d18f9fdcdece0a6ba90b5914e599f
#
_cell.length_a   1.000
_cell.length_b   1.000
_cell.length_c   1.000
_cell.angle_alpha   90.00
_cell.angle_beta   90.00
_cell.angle_gamma   90.00
#
_symmetry.space_group_name_H-M   'P 1'
#
loop_
_entity.id
_entity.type
_entity.pdbx_description
1 polymer ?
#
loop_
_entity_poly.entity_id
_entity_poly.type
_entity_poly.pdbx_seq_one_letter_code
_entity_poly.pdbx_strand_id
1 'polypeptide(L)'
;MEPIELIFPCGADPERLDSFISRSVAELTRSAALRLIETGHATVNGQQQKPSLKLKGGETVTVTIPPPAPAQPQPEEIPLEILYEDSDIVVVNKGAGMVVHPGAGNAEGTLVNALLAHCKDLSGIGGELRPGIVHRIDKDTSGTLVVAKSDRAHNGLADQFKVHSIKRIYLALVYGSPKEERGRIESVIGRHPVERKKMSGTARHGKNAITHWRVEARYPGITLVRLKLETGRTHQIRVHLSEAGHPLLADEVYGGGSRLSQLKDPVLKQMIRAMGRQALHAKTLGFLHPVTGEYLEFDTELPPDMAGIIDYLEEKNRG
;
A
#
# COMPACT_ATOMS: atom_id res chain seq x y z
N MET A 1 -18.85 24.72 -9.33
CA MET A 1 -20.30 24.39 -9.32
C MET A 1 -20.94 25.11 -8.16
N GLU A 2 -22.19 25.57 -8.32
CA GLU A 2 -22.92 26.23 -7.27
C GLU A 2 -23.24 25.24 -6.14
N PRO A 3 -23.17 25.63 -4.88
CA PRO A 3 -23.55 24.78 -3.75
C PRO A 3 -25.05 24.50 -3.79
N ILE A 4 -25.43 23.27 -3.44
CA ILE A 4 -26.82 22.86 -3.27
C ILE A 4 -27.22 23.12 -1.83
N GLU A 5 -28.23 23.98 -1.61
CA GLU A 5 -28.78 24.22 -0.30
C GLU A 5 -30.04 23.36 -0.06
N LEU A 6 -30.03 22.63 1.04
CA LEU A 6 -31.13 21.76 1.47
C LEU A 6 -31.58 22.21 2.87
N ILE A 7 -32.88 22.35 3.08
CA ILE A 7 -33.43 22.67 4.40
C ILE A 7 -34.05 21.39 4.98
N PHE A 8 -33.59 20.96 6.16
CA PHE A 8 -34.24 19.85 6.86
C PHE A 8 -35.59 20.31 7.44
N PRO A 9 -36.72 19.62 7.13
CA PRO A 9 -38.04 20.11 7.50
C PRO A 9 -38.24 20.24 9.01
N CYS A 10 -38.85 21.33 9.46
CA CYS A 10 -39.27 21.47 10.84
C CYS A 10 -40.38 20.47 11.18
N GLY A 11 -40.27 19.79 12.33
CA GLY A 11 -41.26 18.81 12.76
C GLY A 11 -41.11 17.40 12.13
N ALA A 12 -40.09 17.20 11.29
CA ALA A 12 -39.75 15.85 10.82
C ALA A 12 -39.01 15.04 11.90
N ASP A 13 -39.13 13.74 11.83
CA ASP A 13 -38.38 12.82 12.71
C ASP A 13 -36.87 13.03 12.51
N PRO A 14 -36.06 13.00 13.59
CA PRO A 14 -34.62 13.23 13.51
C PRO A 14 -33.93 12.24 12.57
N GLU A 15 -33.26 12.75 11.52
CA GLU A 15 -32.56 11.95 10.52
C GLU A 15 -31.05 12.21 10.53
N ARG A 16 -30.25 11.20 10.22
CA ARG A 16 -28.79 11.35 10.11
C ARG A 16 -28.42 12.18 8.89
N LEU A 17 -27.41 13.04 9.05
CA LEU A 17 -26.92 13.93 7.98
C LEU A 17 -26.51 13.16 6.70
N ASP A 18 -25.77 12.03 6.85
CA ASP A 18 -25.37 11.20 5.70
C ASP A 18 -26.56 10.58 4.96
N SER A 19 -27.63 10.25 5.68
CA SER A 19 -28.86 9.71 5.14
C SER A 19 -29.69 10.78 4.43
N PHE A 20 -29.87 11.92 5.08
CA PHE A 20 -30.60 13.07 4.54
C PHE A 20 -30.00 13.55 3.20
N ILE A 21 -28.67 13.77 3.15
CA ILE A 21 -28.02 14.19 1.91
C ILE A 21 -28.21 13.17 0.79
N SER A 22 -28.00 11.86 1.06
CA SER A 22 -28.13 10.83 0.03
C SER A 22 -29.55 10.66 -0.52
N ARG A 23 -30.57 10.99 0.30
CA ARG A 23 -31.97 10.96 -0.12
C ARG A 23 -32.40 12.23 -0.87
N SER A 24 -31.81 13.38 -0.50
CA SER A 24 -32.25 14.70 -1.00
C SER A 24 -31.51 15.14 -2.27
N VAL A 25 -30.32 14.58 -2.55
CA VAL A 25 -29.54 14.88 -3.75
C VAL A 25 -29.58 13.67 -4.68
N ALA A 26 -30.19 13.86 -5.87
CA ALA A 26 -30.28 12.81 -6.88
C ALA A 26 -28.88 12.28 -7.23
N GLU A 27 -28.77 10.96 -7.44
CA GLU A 27 -27.53 10.24 -7.80
C GLU A 27 -26.44 10.15 -6.70
N LEU A 28 -26.63 10.75 -5.53
CA LEU A 28 -25.70 10.60 -4.42
C LEU A 28 -26.02 9.34 -3.59
N THR A 29 -25.08 8.38 -3.60
CA THR A 29 -25.13 7.26 -2.66
C THR A 29 -24.77 7.72 -1.25
N ARG A 30 -25.21 6.99 -0.22
CA ARG A 30 -24.86 7.29 1.18
C ARG A 30 -23.34 7.31 1.42
N SER A 31 -22.58 6.45 0.73
CA SER A 31 -21.11 6.46 0.78
C SER A 31 -20.50 7.72 0.16
N ALA A 32 -21.11 8.27 -0.89
CA ALA A 32 -20.70 9.52 -1.48
C ALA A 32 -21.03 10.71 -0.53
N ALA A 33 -22.22 10.74 0.05
CA ALA A 33 -22.61 11.74 1.04
C ALA A 33 -21.65 11.75 2.26
N LEU A 34 -21.31 10.58 2.79
CA LEU A 34 -20.35 10.44 3.88
C LEU A 34 -18.99 11.06 3.53
N ARG A 35 -18.47 10.80 2.32
CA ARG A 35 -17.21 11.36 1.85
C ARG A 35 -17.28 12.89 1.71
N LEU A 36 -18.35 13.43 1.16
CA LEU A 36 -18.54 14.90 1.06
C LEU A 36 -18.54 15.56 2.43
N ILE A 37 -19.14 14.96 3.45
CA ILE A 37 -19.15 15.48 4.82
C ILE A 37 -17.72 15.43 5.42
N GLU A 38 -17.02 14.29 5.30
CA GLU A 38 -15.68 14.09 5.86
C GLU A 38 -14.64 15.03 5.21
N THR A 39 -14.79 15.34 3.92
CA THR A 39 -13.89 16.25 3.18
C THR A 39 -14.28 17.73 3.27
N GLY A 40 -15.31 18.09 4.06
CA GLY A 40 -15.75 19.47 4.24
C GLY A 40 -16.59 20.05 3.09
N HIS A 41 -16.98 19.22 2.12
CA HIS A 41 -17.85 19.62 1.00
C HIS A 41 -19.36 19.59 1.36
N ALA A 42 -19.69 19.18 2.57
CA ALA A 42 -21.04 19.32 3.12
C ALA A 42 -20.96 19.90 4.53
N THR A 43 -21.75 20.96 4.76
CA THR A 43 -21.81 21.68 6.04
C THR A 43 -23.25 21.78 6.53
N VAL A 44 -23.44 21.98 7.84
CA VAL A 44 -24.75 22.27 8.46
C VAL A 44 -24.66 23.63 9.11
N ASN A 45 -25.53 24.56 8.71
CA ASN A 45 -25.49 25.95 9.15
C ASN A 45 -24.08 26.59 8.99
N GLY A 46 -23.39 26.29 7.89
CA GLY A 46 -22.05 26.76 7.57
C GLY A 46 -20.90 26.08 8.34
N GLN A 47 -21.17 25.07 9.18
CA GLN A 47 -20.15 24.37 9.96
C GLN A 47 -19.99 22.90 9.53
N GLN A 48 -18.76 22.43 9.48
CA GLN A 48 -18.47 21.00 9.24
C GLN A 48 -18.94 20.16 10.43
N GLN A 49 -19.63 19.07 10.15
CA GLN A 49 -20.24 18.18 11.14
C GLN A 49 -19.84 16.72 10.91
N LYS A 50 -20.14 15.86 11.91
CA LYS A 50 -19.95 14.42 11.74
C LYS A 50 -21.07 13.81 10.87
N PRO A 51 -20.81 12.80 10.03
CA PRO A 51 -21.85 12.16 9.21
C PRO A 51 -23.04 11.60 10.00
N SER A 52 -22.78 11.24 11.26
CA SER A 52 -23.82 10.71 12.18
C SER A 52 -24.65 11.79 12.90
N LEU A 53 -24.39 13.09 12.65
CA LEU A 53 -25.21 14.15 13.23
C LEU A 53 -26.68 13.89 12.90
N LYS A 54 -27.56 13.97 13.91
CA LYS A 54 -29.01 13.92 13.73
C LYS A 54 -29.55 15.34 13.56
N LEU A 55 -30.10 15.60 12.38
CA LEU A 55 -30.85 16.82 12.09
C LEU A 55 -32.18 16.78 12.85
N LYS A 56 -32.63 17.92 13.36
CA LYS A 56 -33.81 18.01 14.25
C LYS A 56 -34.93 18.85 13.67
N GLY A 57 -34.64 19.71 12.68
CA GLY A 57 -35.61 20.59 12.00
C GLY A 57 -35.11 22.03 11.87
N GLY A 58 -35.20 22.56 10.67
CA GLY A 58 -34.80 23.93 10.33
C GLY A 58 -33.32 24.14 10.03
N GLU A 59 -32.49 23.08 10.10
CA GLU A 59 -31.07 23.20 9.73
C GLU A 59 -30.91 23.33 8.19
N THR A 60 -30.03 24.23 7.79
CA THR A 60 -29.59 24.39 6.40
C THR A 60 -28.37 23.50 6.15
N VAL A 61 -28.47 22.58 5.22
CA VAL A 61 -27.39 21.69 4.79
C VAL A 61 -26.90 22.17 3.42
N THR A 62 -25.66 22.66 3.35
CA THR A 62 -25.04 23.10 2.09
C THR A 62 -24.14 21.98 1.57
N VAL A 63 -24.36 21.53 0.34
CA VAL A 63 -23.59 20.46 -0.30
C VAL A 63 -22.93 21.01 -1.57
N THR A 64 -21.62 20.96 -1.63
CA THR A 64 -20.82 21.27 -2.84
C THR A 64 -20.34 19.95 -3.45
N ILE A 65 -20.76 19.62 -4.66
CA ILE A 65 -20.28 18.44 -5.38
C ILE A 65 -19.03 18.88 -6.15
N PRO A 66 -17.82 18.44 -5.76
CA PRO A 66 -16.62 18.76 -6.52
C PRO A 66 -16.73 18.16 -7.93
N PRO A 67 -16.09 18.77 -8.95
CA PRO A 67 -16.00 18.15 -10.24
C PRO A 67 -15.44 16.73 -10.11
N PRO A 68 -15.88 15.78 -10.96
CA PRO A 68 -15.30 14.44 -10.95
C PRO A 68 -13.77 14.58 -11.09
N ALA A 69 -13.02 13.94 -10.20
CA ALA A 69 -11.57 13.83 -10.36
C ALA A 69 -11.30 13.20 -11.74
N PRO A 70 -10.24 13.64 -12.46
CA PRO A 70 -9.91 13.08 -13.77
C PRO A 70 -9.96 11.55 -13.70
N ALA A 71 -10.66 10.92 -14.61
CA ALA A 71 -10.78 9.47 -14.66
C ALA A 71 -9.41 8.79 -14.91
N GLN A 72 -8.50 9.54 -15.54
CA GLN A 72 -7.14 9.09 -15.87
C GLN A 72 -6.09 9.78 -15.00
N PRO A 73 -5.07 9.03 -14.50
CA PRO A 73 -3.95 9.63 -13.82
C PRO A 73 -3.22 10.60 -14.74
N GLN A 74 -2.85 11.77 -14.22
CA GLN A 74 -2.13 12.78 -14.97
C GLN A 74 -0.61 12.57 -14.84
N PRO A 75 0.19 12.87 -15.88
CA PRO A 75 1.64 12.87 -15.79
C PRO A 75 2.14 13.86 -14.72
N GLU A 76 3.08 13.42 -13.89
CA GLU A 76 3.74 14.26 -12.89
C GLU A 76 5.26 14.03 -12.93
N GLU A 77 6.06 15.10 -12.96
CA GLU A 77 7.51 15.02 -12.92
C GLU A 77 8.02 14.68 -11.51
N ILE A 78 7.95 13.40 -11.18
CA ILE A 78 8.47 12.84 -9.92
C ILE A 78 9.74 12.04 -10.26
N PRO A 79 10.86 12.31 -9.58
CA PRO A 79 12.10 11.57 -9.81
C PRO A 79 11.93 10.07 -9.60
N LEU A 80 12.37 9.26 -10.55
CA LEU A 80 12.39 7.80 -10.50
C LEU A 80 13.81 7.28 -10.61
N GLU A 81 14.16 6.31 -9.78
CA GLU A 81 15.39 5.53 -9.94
C GLU A 81 15.11 4.38 -10.91
N ILE A 82 15.52 4.56 -12.18
CA ILE A 82 15.36 3.57 -13.25
C ILE A 82 16.54 2.60 -13.18
N LEU A 83 16.25 1.30 -13.01
CA LEU A 83 17.25 0.23 -13.02
C LEU A 83 17.49 -0.33 -14.42
N TYR A 84 16.44 -0.34 -15.23
CA TYR A 84 16.48 -0.81 -16.62
C TYR A 84 15.31 -0.25 -17.40
N GLU A 85 15.52 0.04 -18.66
CA GLU A 85 14.46 0.44 -19.58
C GLU A 85 14.79 0.03 -21.02
N ASP A 86 13.78 -0.47 -21.72
CA ASP A 86 13.80 -0.68 -23.16
C ASP A 86 12.46 -0.28 -23.82
N SER A 87 12.17 -0.77 -25.01
CA SER A 87 10.88 -0.51 -25.70
C SER A 87 9.67 -1.16 -25.03
N ASP A 88 9.87 -2.22 -24.25
CA ASP A 88 8.82 -3.11 -23.78
C ASP A 88 8.56 -3.02 -22.28
N ILE A 89 9.60 -2.75 -21.48
CA ILE A 89 9.50 -2.71 -20.02
C ILE A 89 10.32 -1.56 -19.44
N VAL A 90 9.94 -1.15 -18.22
CA VAL A 90 10.77 -0.34 -17.34
C VAL A 90 10.84 -1.00 -15.95
N VAL A 91 12.02 -1.06 -15.37
CA VAL A 91 12.25 -1.57 -14.01
C VAL A 91 12.75 -0.43 -13.13
N VAL A 92 12.09 -0.24 -12.00
CA VAL A 92 12.37 0.87 -11.09
C VAL A 92 12.69 0.40 -9.68
N ASN A 93 13.54 1.15 -8.98
CA ASN A 93 13.67 1.07 -7.52
C ASN A 93 12.67 2.05 -6.90
N LYS A 94 11.49 1.56 -6.52
CA LYS A 94 10.45 2.42 -5.94
C LYS A 94 10.84 2.86 -4.53
N GLY A 95 10.88 4.14 -4.28
CA GLY A 95 11.02 4.71 -2.94
C GLY A 95 9.86 4.33 -2.00
N ALA A 96 10.11 4.32 -0.70
CA ALA A 96 9.07 4.25 0.31
C ALA A 96 8.24 5.55 0.32
N GLY A 97 6.98 5.48 0.75
CA GLY A 97 6.04 6.61 0.75
C GLY A 97 5.27 6.79 -0.57
N MET A 98 5.73 6.22 -1.68
CA MET A 98 5.08 6.30 -2.99
C MET A 98 4.08 5.16 -3.19
N VAL A 99 2.82 5.49 -3.51
CA VAL A 99 1.79 4.52 -3.93
C VAL A 99 2.04 4.11 -5.37
N VAL A 100 1.79 2.85 -5.73
CA VAL A 100 2.02 2.36 -7.10
C VAL A 100 1.04 2.97 -8.10
N HIS A 101 -0.25 3.02 -7.79
CA HIS A 101 -1.30 3.52 -8.69
C HIS A 101 -2.36 4.31 -7.93
N PRO A 102 -3.07 5.24 -8.59
CA PRO A 102 -4.12 6.01 -7.96
C PRO A 102 -5.20 5.15 -7.29
N GLY A 103 -5.73 5.65 -6.19
CA GLY A 103 -6.77 4.99 -5.42
C GLY A 103 -7.38 5.91 -4.38
N ALA A 104 -8.32 5.41 -3.59
CA ALA A 104 -8.97 6.19 -2.54
C ALA A 104 -7.93 6.80 -1.57
N GLY A 105 -7.89 8.12 -1.51
CA GLY A 105 -6.98 8.89 -0.66
C GLY A 105 -5.58 9.16 -1.24
N ASN A 106 -5.30 8.72 -2.48
CA ASN A 106 -4.06 9.01 -3.20
C ASN A 106 -4.39 9.09 -4.70
N ALA A 107 -4.89 10.23 -5.15
CA ALA A 107 -5.26 10.47 -6.54
C ALA A 107 -4.04 10.83 -7.41
N GLU A 108 -3.02 11.41 -6.79
CA GLU A 108 -1.82 12.01 -7.37
C GLU A 108 -0.57 11.52 -6.62
N GLY A 109 0.62 11.85 -7.12
CA GLY A 109 1.90 11.50 -6.49
C GLY A 109 2.21 10.01 -6.53
N THR A 110 1.66 9.26 -7.47
CA THR A 110 1.85 7.80 -7.56
C THR A 110 2.95 7.44 -8.57
N LEU A 111 3.44 6.20 -8.49
CA LEU A 111 4.38 5.68 -9.48
C LEU A 111 3.82 5.77 -10.91
N VAL A 112 2.50 5.55 -11.08
CA VAL A 112 1.85 5.69 -12.39
C VAL A 112 1.92 7.12 -12.90
N ASN A 113 1.69 8.14 -12.05
CA ASN A 113 1.82 9.55 -12.46
C ASN A 113 3.26 9.86 -12.91
N ALA A 114 4.27 9.39 -12.17
CA ALA A 114 5.67 9.58 -12.52
C ALA A 114 6.04 8.86 -13.83
N LEU A 115 5.55 7.63 -14.02
CA LEU A 115 5.81 6.87 -15.25
C LEU A 115 5.11 7.46 -16.48
N LEU A 116 3.93 8.06 -16.33
CA LEU A 116 3.25 8.77 -17.43
C LEU A 116 4.03 10.01 -17.89
N ALA A 117 4.77 10.66 -16.99
CA ALA A 117 5.66 11.75 -17.36
C ALA A 117 6.95 11.23 -18.01
N HIS A 118 7.50 10.12 -17.52
CA HIS A 118 8.73 9.51 -18.01
C HIS A 118 8.58 8.75 -19.34
N CYS A 119 7.56 7.87 -19.42
CA CYS A 119 7.29 7.01 -20.58
C CYS A 119 6.16 7.57 -21.44
N LYS A 120 6.43 7.85 -22.70
CA LYS A 120 5.39 8.30 -23.67
C LYS A 120 4.53 7.14 -24.21
N ASP A 121 5.00 5.93 -24.04
CA ASP A 121 4.53 4.68 -24.67
C ASP A 121 4.08 3.63 -23.63
N LEU A 122 3.59 4.07 -22.49
CA LEU A 122 3.13 3.16 -21.44
C LEU A 122 1.91 2.33 -21.90
N SER A 123 1.93 1.00 -21.66
CA SER A 123 0.86 0.09 -22.06
C SER A 123 -0.51 0.56 -21.53
N GLY A 124 -1.50 0.62 -22.43
CA GLY A 124 -2.89 0.91 -22.10
C GLY A 124 -3.62 -0.26 -21.44
N ILE A 125 -3.08 -1.47 -21.47
CA ILE A 125 -3.66 -2.65 -20.82
C ILE A 125 -3.58 -2.46 -19.28
N GLY A 126 -4.61 -2.90 -18.58
CA GLY A 126 -4.75 -2.67 -17.14
C GLY A 126 -5.76 -1.56 -16.83
N GLY A 127 -6.29 -0.91 -17.86
CA GLY A 127 -7.29 0.14 -17.81
C GLY A 127 -6.71 1.51 -17.51
N GLU A 128 -7.55 2.53 -17.63
CA GLU A 128 -7.19 3.94 -17.55
C GLU A 128 -6.48 4.35 -16.24
N LEU A 129 -6.74 3.62 -15.15
CA LEU A 129 -6.17 3.94 -13.82
C LEU A 129 -4.84 3.23 -13.49
N ARG A 130 -4.42 2.25 -14.30
CA ARG A 130 -3.26 1.39 -13.97
C ARG A 130 -2.43 1.03 -15.21
N PRO A 131 -2.10 1.97 -16.07
CA PRO A 131 -1.39 1.67 -17.31
C PRO A 131 -0.06 0.95 -17.00
N GLY A 132 0.17 -0.17 -17.68
CA GLY A 132 1.40 -0.96 -17.56
C GLY A 132 1.63 -1.72 -16.25
N ILE A 133 0.80 -1.54 -15.22
CA ILE A 133 1.00 -2.14 -13.89
C ILE A 133 0.55 -3.60 -13.88
N VAL A 134 1.49 -4.53 -13.70
CA VAL A 134 1.28 -5.98 -13.61
C VAL A 134 1.34 -6.51 -12.17
N HIS A 135 2.04 -5.80 -11.27
CA HIS A 135 2.11 -6.11 -9.85
C HIS A 135 2.28 -4.84 -9.00
N ARG A 136 2.30 -5.02 -7.70
CA ARG A 136 2.44 -3.89 -6.76
C ARG A 136 3.16 -4.30 -5.49
N ILE A 137 3.78 -3.31 -4.86
CA ILE A 137 4.25 -3.35 -3.47
C ILE A 137 3.51 -2.28 -2.67
N ASP A 138 3.51 -2.37 -1.34
CA ASP A 138 2.80 -1.41 -0.49
C ASP A 138 3.41 0.00 -0.59
N LYS A 139 2.65 1.03 -0.22
CA LYS A 139 3.09 2.44 -0.23
C LYS A 139 4.47 2.61 0.40
N ASP A 140 4.63 2.11 1.61
CA ASP A 140 5.81 2.31 2.43
C ASP A 140 6.84 1.16 2.31
N THR A 141 6.62 0.23 1.39
CA THR A 141 7.61 -0.78 0.97
C THR A 141 8.43 -0.20 -0.18
N SER A 142 9.75 -0.22 -0.03
CA SER A 142 10.72 0.17 -1.07
C SER A 142 11.15 -1.00 -1.94
N GLY A 143 11.78 -0.75 -3.08
CA GLY A 143 12.49 -1.75 -3.87
C GLY A 143 11.96 -1.98 -5.27
N THR A 144 12.42 -3.06 -5.87
CA THR A 144 12.32 -3.35 -7.30
C THR A 144 10.88 -3.63 -7.76
N LEU A 145 10.49 -2.98 -8.86
CA LEU A 145 9.18 -3.15 -9.50
C LEU A 145 9.35 -3.06 -11.02
N VAL A 146 8.67 -3.97 -11.77
CA VAL A 146 8.63 -3.95 -13.24
C VAL A 146 7.28 -3.43 -13.72
N VAL A 147 7.31 -2.62 -14.78
CA VAL A 147 6.13 -2.05 -15.45
C VAL A 147 6.24 -2.30 -16.94
N ALA A 148 5.14 -2.65 -17.58
CA ALA A 148 5.07 -2.88 -19.01
C ALA A 148 4.87 -1.57 -19.77
N LYS A 149 5.63 -1.37 -20.84
CA LYS A 149 5.48 -0.26 -21.79
C LYS A 149 4.63 -0.67 -23.01
N SER A 150 4.66 -1.95 -23.38
CA SER A 150 3.86 -2.51 -24.48
C SER A 150 2.79 -3.48 -24.00
N ASP A 151 1.71 -3.64 -24.77
CA ASP A 151 0.64 -4.59 -24.46
C ASP A 151 1.12 -6.05 -24.50
N ARG A 152 2.07 -6.36 -25.37
CA ARG A 152 2.73 -7.66 -25.42
C ARG A 152 3.49 -7.94 -24.13
N ALA A 153 4.25 -6.97 -23.65
CA ALA A 153 4.97 -7.09 -22.40
C ALA A 153 4.03 -7.21 -21.20
N HIS A 154 2.93 -6.46 -21.18
CA HIS A 154 1.93 -6.55 -20.11
C HIS A 154 1.37 -7.97 -20.00
N ASN A 155 0.92 -8.55 -21.12
CA ASN A 155 0.37 -9.91 -21.15
C ASN A 155 1.42 -10.95 -20.72
N GLY A 156 2.65 -10.88 -21.26
CA GLY A 156 3.71 -11.82 -20.93
C GLY A 156 4.13 -11.76 -19.46
N LEU A 157 4.23 -10.56 -18.86
CA LEU A 157 4.50 -10.41 -17.43
C LEU A 157 3.31 -10.88 -16.58
N ALA A 158 2.08 -10.54 -16.96
CA ALA A 158 0.89 -10.98 -16.23
C ALA A 158 0.78 -12.51 -16.17
N ASP A 159 1.09 -13.21 -17.27
CA ASP A 159 1.13 -14.67 -17.30
C ASP A 159 2.22 -15.24 -16.37
N GLN A 160 3.43 -14.65 -16.35
CA GLN A 160 4.48 -15.07 -15.43
C GLN A 160 4.07 -14.84 -13.95
N PHE A 161 3.40 -13.73 -13.62
CA PHE A 161 2.84 -13.52 -12.28
C PHE A 161 1.76 -14.52 -11.93
N LYS A 162 0.91 -14.89 -12.88
CA LYS A 162 -0.18 -15.87 -12.72
C LYS A 162 0.33 -17.27 -12.44
N VAL A 163 1.37 -17.72 -13.14
CA VAL A 163 1.98 -19.04 -12.94
C VAL A 163 3.07 -19.04 -11.86
N HIS A 164 3.28 -17.88 -11.20
CA HIS A 164 4.24 -17.72 -10.10
C HIS A 164 5.71 -18.02 -10.46
N SER A 165 6.11 -17.85 -11.70
CA SER A 165 7.49 -18.08 -12.18
C SER A 165 8.44 -16.94 -11.83
N ILE A 166 7.93 -15.76 -11.47
CA ILE A 166 8.74 -14.57 -11.15
C ILE A 166 9.42 -14.74 -9.78
N LYS A 167 10.74 -14.59 -9.75
CA LYS A 167 11.53 -14.55 -8.53
C LYS A 167 11.31 -13.24 -7.80
N ARG A 168 10.80 -13.29 -6.57
CA ARG A 168 10.55 -12.11 -5.71
C ARG A 168 11.16 -12.34 -4.34
N ILE A 169 12.25 -11.63 -4.06
CA ILE A 169 12.94 -11.71 -2.77
C ILE A 169 12.77 -10.38 -2.04
N TYR A 170 12.41 -10.47 -0.78
CA TYR A 170 12.31 -9.33 0.13
C TYR A 170 13.27 -9.51 1.29
N LEU A 171 13.73 -8.40 1.84
CA LEU A 171 14.39 -8.34 3.14
C LEU A 171 13.50 -7.57 4.12
N ALA A 172 13.43 -8.08 5.33
CA ALA A 172 12.64 -7.49 6.40
C ALA A 172 13.36 -7.57 7.74
N LEU A 173 13.24 -6.52 8.55
CA LEU A 173 13.61 -6.54 9.96
C LEU A 173 12.36 -6.81 10.80
N VAL A 174 12.41 -7.84 11.64
CA VAL A 174 11.29 -8.28 12.48
C VAL A 174 11.64 -8.25 13.95
N TYR A 175 10.62 -8.05 14.81
CA TYR A 175 10.78 -8.21 16.25
C TYR A 175 10.88 -9.68 16.65
N GLY A 176 11.74 -9.93 17.61
CA GLY A 176 12.00 -11.27 18.18
C GLY A 176 12.92 -12.11 17.30
N SER A 177 13.01 -13.39 17.63
CA SER A 177 13.85 -14.37 16.91
C SER A 177 13.04 -15.62 16.64
N PRO A 178 12.75 -15.96 15.38
CA PRO A 178 12.19 -17.26 15.04
C PRO A 178 13.09 -18.39 15.56
N LYS A 179 12.50 -19.46 16.06
CA LYS A 179 13.28 -20.61 16.58
C LYS A 179 14.00 -21.35 15.46
N GLU A 180 13.31 -21.50 14.34
CA GLU A 180 13.79 -22.17 13.14
C GLU A 180 14.67 -21.23 12.30
N GLU A 181 15.55 -21.80 11.47
CA GLU A 181 16.39 -21.04 10.51
C GLU A 181 15.61 -20.67 9.23
N ARG A 182 14.59 -21.42 8.91
CA ARG A 182 13.76 -21.26 7.71
C ARG A 182 12.38 -21.87 7.91
N GLY A 183 11.43 -21.42 7.11
CA GLY A 183 10.09 -21.96 7.14
C GLY A 183 9.24 -21.51 5.96
N ARG A 184 8.00 -21.98 5.98
CA ARG A 184 6.94 -21.65 5.01
C ARG A 184 5.68 -21.28 5.79
N ILE A 185 5.08 -20.16 5.42
CA ILE A 185 3.79 -19.72 5.96
C ILE A 185 2.77 -19.79 4.83
N GLU A 186 1.65 -20.45 5.08
CA GLU A 186 0.53 -20.55 4.15
C GLU A 186 -0.76 -20.20 4.88
N SER A 187 -1.55 -19.30 4.29
CA SER A 187 -2.83 -18.89 4.84
C SER A 187 -3.78 -18.38 3.75
N VAL A 188 -5.03 -18.11 4.12
CA VAL A 188 -6.02 -17.47 3.22
C VAL A 188 -6.13 -16.01 3.59
N ILE A 189 -5.46 -15.14 2.84
CA ILE A 189 -5.48 -13.69 3.11
C ILE A 189 -6.69 -13.02 2.48
N GLY A 190 -7.45 -12.35 3.32
CA GLY A 190 -8.60 -11.51 2.95
C GLY A 190 -8.72 -10.27 3.84
N ARG A 191 -9.78 -9.49 3.67
CA ARG A 191 -10.02 -8.32 4.51
C ARG A 191 -10.30 -8.73 5.95
N HIS A 192 -9.71 -8.01 6.91
CA HIS A 192 -10.00 -8.21 8.32
C HIS A 192 -11.48 -7.90 8.60
N PRO A 193 -12.22 -8.76 9.34
CA PRO A 193 -13.66 -8.65 9.49
C PRO A 193 -14.11 -7.36 10.19
N VAL A 194 -13.27 -6.77 11.03
CA VAL A 194 -13.60 -5.57 11.84
C VAL A 194 -12.76 -4.37 11.37
N GLU A 195 -11.45 -4.51 11.25
CA GLU A 195 -10.54 -3.42 10.92
C GLU A 195 -10.34 -3.28 9.41
N ARG A 196 -11.15 -2.45 8.74
CA ARG A 196 -11.16 -2.30 7.27
C ARG A 196 -9.81 -1.95 6.64
N LYS A 197 -8.87 -1.36 7.38
CA LYS A 197 -7.52 -1.03 6.91
C LYS A 197 -6.55 -2.22 6.95
N LYS A 198 -6.94 -3.33 7.60
CA LYS A 198 -6.13 -4.54 7.75
C LYS A 198 -6.57 -5.66 6.82
N MET A 199 -5.62 -6.52 6.51
CA MET A 199 -5.82 -7.87 5.99
C MET A 199 -5.62 -8.87 7.12
N SER A 200 -6.11 -10.10 6.96
CA SER A 200 -5.91 -11.19 7.94
C SER A 200 -5.72 -12.51 7.21
N GLY A 201 -4.89 -13.37 7.75
CA GLY A 201 -4.67 -14.74 7.30
C GLY A 201 -5.77 -15.72 7.74
N THR A 202 -6.74 -15.25 8.56
CA THR A 202 -7.91 -16.04 9.02
C THR A 202 -9.22 -15.53 8.45
N ALA A 203 -9.18 -14.79 7.35
CA ALA A 203 -10.36 -14.22 6.72
C ALA A 203 -11.30 -15.31 6.17
N ARG A 204 -12.62 -15.15 6.35
CA ARG A 204 -13.64 -16.07 5.81
C ARG A 204 -13.62 -16.13 4.28
N HIS A 205 -13.31 -14.99 3.63
CA HIS A 205 -13.20 -14.85 2.19
C HIS A 205 -11.84 -14.23 1.86
N GLY A 206 -11.03 -14.96 1.12
CA GLY A 206 -9.67 -14.52 0.76
C GLY A 206 -9.07 -15.37 -0.36
N LYS A 207 -7.79 -15.17 -0.59
CA LYS A 207 -7.03 -15.91 -1.60
C LYS A 207 -5.83 -16.58 -0.93
N ASN A 208 -5.47 -17.77 -1.40
CA ASN A 208 -4.29 -18.47 -0.90
C ASN A 208 -3.03 -17.61 -1.02
N ALA A 209 -2.21 -17.62 0.02
CA ALA A 209 -1.00 -16.84 0.17
C ALA A 209 0.12 -17.72 0.73
N ILE A 210 1.28 -17.72 0.06
CA ILE A 210 2.43 -18.54 0.43
C ILE A 210 3.68 -17.68 0.47
N THR A 211 4.36 -17.70 1.62
CA THR A 211 5.63 -17.01 1.87
C THR A 211 6.65 -17.98 2.42
N HIS A 212 7.78 -18.16 1.75
CA HIS A 212 8.95 -18.80 2.31
C HIS A 212 9.83 -17.77 2.97
N TRP A 213 10.44 -18.14 4.10
CA TRP A 213 11.34 -17.28 4.82
C TRP A 213 12.57 -18.04 5.31
N ARG A 214 13.67 -17.32 5.49
CA ARG A 214 14.87 -17.78 6.17
C ARG A 214 15.50 -16.65 6.96
N VAL A 215 16.17 -17.00 8.05
CA VAL A 215 16.97 -16.06 8.83
C VAL A 215 18.24 -15.72 8.05
N GLU A 216 18.56 -14.43 7.94
CA GLU A 216 19.82 -13.93 7.41
C GLU A 216 20.78 -13.57 8.54
N ALA A 217 20.27 -12.90 9.59
CA ALA A 217 21.04 -12.53 10.78
C ALA A 217 20.14 -12.40 12.01
N ARG A 218 20.69 -12.72 13.20
CA ARG A 218 20.02 -12.57 14.49
C ARG A 218 20.75 -11.52 15.33
N TYR A 219 19.98 -10.62 15.90
CA TYR A 219 20.44 -9.60 16.82
C TYR A 219 19.60 -9.65 18.11
N PRO A 220 20.02 -9.04 19.21
CA PRO A 220 19.24 -8.98 20.46
C PRO A 220 17.85 -8.36 20.23
N GLY A 221 16.80 -9.22 20.20
CA GLY A 221 15.41 -8.82 20.04
C GLY A 221 14.96 -8.48 18.61
N ILE A 222 15.84 -8.59 17.62
CA ILE A 222 15.56 -8.31 16.19
C ILE A 222 16.18 -9.38 15.30
N THR A 223 15.52 -9.70 14.22
CA THR A 223 16.03 -10.64 13.20
C THR A 223 15.89 -10.04 11.81
N LEU A 224 16.95 -10.14 11.02
CA LEU A 224 16.89 -9.91 9.58
C LEU A 224 16.43 -11.21 8.91
N VAL A 225 15.34 -11.14 8.15
CA VAL A 225 14.77 -12.27 7.44
C VAL A 225 14.71 -11.99 5.94
N ARG A 226 15.07 -13.00 5.16
CA ARG A 226 14.86 -13.05 3.71
C ARG A 226 13.56 -13.79 3.42
N LEU A 227 12.74 -13.23 2.55
CA LEU A 227 11.46 -13.81 2.19
C LEU A 227 11.37 -14.02 0.68
N LYS A 228 10.86 -15.19 0.27
CA LYS A 228 10.54 -15.50 -1.14
C LYS A 228 9.03 -15.69 -1.26
N LEU A 229 8.43 -14.92 -2.15
CA LEU A 229 6.99 -14.98 -2.39
C LEU A 229 6.64 -15.92 -3.55
N GLU A 230 5.71 -16.86 -3.34
CA GLU A 230 5.00 -17.54 -4.41
C GLU A 230 3.80 -16.68 -4.87
N THR A 231 3.04 -16.16 -3.96
CA THR A 231 1.87 -15.29 -4.21
C THR A 231 2.16 -13.85 -3.82
N GLY A 232 1.32 -12.90 -4.25
CA GLY A 232 1.47 -11.47 -3.93
C GLY A 232 0.15 -10.85 -3.49
N ARG A 233 -0.36 -11.22 -2.29
CA ARG A 233 -1.59 -10.65 -1.74
C ARG A 233 -1.28 -9.34 -1.01
N THR A 234 -2.26 -8.46 -0.94
CA THR A 234 -2.13 -7.19 -0.19
C THR A 234 -1.65 -7.46 1.23
N HIS A 235 -0.60 -6.76 1.65
CA HIS A 235 0.05 -6.87 2.96
C HIS A 235 0.52 -8.30 3.34
N GLN A 236 0.70 -9.21 2.39
CA GLN A 236 0.95 -10.63 2.64
C GLN A 236 2.08 -10.88 3.65
N ILE A 237 3.27 -10.34 3.41
CA ILE A 237 4.43 -10.50 4.30
C ILE A 237 4.11 -9.97 5.70
N ARG A 238 3.50 -8.80 5.77
CA ARG A 238 3.16 -8.11 7.02
C ARG A 238 2.18 -8.93 7.87
N VAL A 239 1.14 -9.48 7.24
CA VAL A 239 0.18 -10.39 7.89
C VAL A 239 0.88 -11.66 8.36
N HIS A 240 1.57 -12.36 7.48
CA HIS A 240 2.20 -13.64 7.78
C HIS A 240 3.18 -13.55 8.95
N LEU A 241 4.10 -12.56 8.91
CA LEU A 241 5.08 -12.40 9.97
C LEU A 241 4.46 -11.92 11.29
N SER A 242 3.46 -11.05 11.24
CA SER A 242 2.75 -10.61 12.43
C SER A 242 1.98 -11.75 13.09
N GLU A 243 1.23 -12.54 12.33
CA GLU A 243 0.48 -13.71 12.85
C GLU A 243 1.40 -14.84 13.32
N ALA A 244 2.62 -14.94 12.77
CA ALA A 244 3.68 -15.82 13.27
C ALA A 244 4.37 -15.30 14.55
N GLY A 245 3.96 -14.15 15.10
CA GLY A 245 4.52 -13.55 16.32
C GLY A 245 5.78 -12.69 16.10
N HIS A 246 6.16 -12.45 14.85
CA HIS A 246 7.34 -11.68 14.45
C HIS A 246 6.96 -10.47 13.56
N PRO A 247 6.20 -9.47 14.08
CA PRO A 247 5.82 -8.31 13.27
C PRO A 247 7.06 -7.54 12.81
N LEU A 248 6.91 -6.86 11.67
CA LEU A 248 7.96 -5.99 11.11
C LEU A 248 8.26 -4.80 12.04
N LEU A 249 9.51 -4.36 12.07
CA LEU A 249 9.86 -3.11 12.76
C LEU A 249 9.05 -1.96 12.19
N ALA A 250 8.60 -1.07 13.05
CA ALA A 250 7.81 0.14 12.73
C ALA A 250 6.52 -0.11 11.92
N ASP A 251 6.00 -1.34 11.84
CA ASP A 251 4.68 -1.61 11.25
C ASP A 251 3.56 -1.29 12.25
N GLU A 252 3.05 -0.07 12.22
CA GLU A 252 2.00 0.39 13.13
C GLU A 252 0.67 -0.37 12.94
N VAL A 253 0.43 -0.86 11.72
CA VAL A 253 -0.83 -1.54 11.38
C VAL A 253 -0.85 -2.96 11.94
N TYR A 254 0.28 -3.68 11.90
CA TYR A 254 0.35 -5.10 12.26
C TYR A 254 1.14 -5.38 13.55
N GLY A 255 1.16 -4.43 14.47
CA GLY A 255 1.64 -4.67 15.84
C GLY A 255 3.10 -4.35 16.09
N GLY A 256 3.82 -3.80 15.12
CA GLY A 256 5.21 -3.38 15.31
C GLY A 256 5.39 -2.30 16.38
N GLY A 257 4.44 -1.37 16.50
CA GLY A 257 4.50 -0.30 17.51
C GLY A 257 4.44 -0.80 18.95
N SER A 258 3.63 -1.82 19.26
CA SER A 258 3.52 -2.38 20.61
C SER A 258 4.81 -3.11 21.05
N ARG A 259 5.56 -3.68 20.10
CA ARG A 259 6.82 -4.39 20.38
C ARG A 259 8.00 -3.45 20.62
N LEU A 260 7.94 -2.24 20.11
CA LEU A 260 9.00 -1.22 20.29
C LEU A 260 9.30 -0.93 21.77
N SER A 261 8.27 -0.93 22.63
CA SER A 261 8.45 -0.71 24.07
C SER A 261 9.32 -1.77 24.76
N GLN A 262 9.31 -3.00 24.24
CA GLN A 262 10.02 -4.16 24.80
C GLN A 262 11.54 -4.13 24.53
N LEU A 263 12.01 -3.37 23.54
CA LEU A 263 13.44 -3.17 23.33
C LEU A 263 14.02 -2.38 24.50
N LYS A 264 15.24 -2.69 24.89
CA LYS A 264 15.94 -1.97 26.00
C LYS A 264 16.80 -0.81 25.49
N ASP A 265 17.26 -0.88 24.26
CA ASP A 265 18.17 0.05 23.63
C ASP A 265 17.47 1.36 23.22
N PRO A 266 17.80 2.52 23.81
CA PRO A 266 17.14 3.78 23.48
C PRO A 266 17.53 4.32 22.10
N VAL A 267 18.76 4.10 21.62
CA VAL A 267 19.23 4.53 20.31
C VAL A 267 18.49 3.76 19.22
N LEU A 268 18.43 2.44 19.35
CA LEU A 268 17.70 1.58 18.44
C LEU A 268 16.20 1.94 18.37
N LYS A 269 15.59 2.23 19.54
CA LYS A 269 14.19 2.73 19.58
C LYS A 269 14.01 4.02 18.78
N GLN A 270 14.96 4.94 18.90
CA GLN A 270 14.92 6.21 18.17
C GLN A 270 15.05 5.98 16.66
N MET A 271 15.98 5.14 16.23
CA MET A 271 16.15 4.79 14.81
C MET A 271 14.88 4.16 14.22
N ILE A 272 14.26 3.20 14.93
CA ILE A 272 13.02 2.57 14.49
C ILE A 272 11.86 3.57 14.41
N ARG A 273 11.75 4.52 15.35
CA ARG A 273 10.75 5.58 15.28
C ARG A 273 10.99 6.53 14.11
N ALA A 274 12.25 6.91 13.89
CA ALA A 274 12.64 7.80 12.80
C ALA A 274 12.36 7.19 11.42
N MET A 275 12.47 5.86 11.27
CA MET A 275 12.12 5.17 10.03
C MET A 275 10.63 5.34 9.67
N GLY A 276 9.70 5.32 10.64
CA GLY A 276 8.28 5.67 10.48
C GLY A 276 7.48 4.82 9.48
N ARG A 277 8.02 3.65 9.07
CA ARG A 277 7.41 2.75 8.08
C ARG A 277 7.81 1.29 8.37
N GLN A 278 7.04 0.33 7.84
CA GLN A 278 7.44 -1.08 7.95
C GLN A 278 8.84 -1.31 7.35
N ALA A 279 9.72 -1.97 8.09
CA ALA A 279 11.05 -2.37 7.64
C ALA A 279 10.97 -3.51 6.62
N LEU A 280 10.57 -3.19 5.40
CA LEU A 280 10.36 -4.12 4.30
C LEU A 280 10.88 -3.53 2.99
N HIS A 281 11.67 -4.33 2.27
CA HIS A 281 12.30 -3.95 1.02
C HIS A 281 12.21 -5.08 -0.01
N ALA A 282 11.71 -4.79 -1.21
CA ALA A 282 11.67 -5.70 -2.35
C ALA A 282 13.05 -5.74 -3.00
N LYS A 283 13.94 -6.58 -2.44
CA LYS A 283 15.38 -6.64 -2.75
C LYS A 283 15.66 -7.11 -4.16
N THR A 284 15.08 -8.25 -4.58
CA THR A 284 15.39 -8.87 -5.86
C THR A 284 14.12 -9.18 -6.64
N LEU A 285 14.12 -8.83 -7.92
CA LEU A 285 13.09 -9.20 -8.89
C LEU A 285 13.74 -9.88 -10.10
N GLY A 286 13.36 -11.14 -10.39
CA GLY A 286 13.86 -11.89 -11.53
C GLY A 286 12.71 -12.48 -12.36
N PHE A 287 12.77 -12.31 -13.69
CA PHE A 287 11.74 -12.75 -14.62
C PHE A 287 12.32 -12.98 -16.03
N LEU A 288 11.59 -13.69 -16.87
CA LEU A 288 11.91 -13.76 -18.29
C LEU A 288 11.40 -12.49 -18.97
N HIS A 289 12.27 -11.83 -19.74
CA HIS A 289 11.85 -10.69 -20.54
C HIS A 289 10.68 -11.09 -21.45
N PRO A 290 9.53 -10.38 -21.38
CA PRO A 290 8.25 -10.87 -21.96
C PRO A 290 8.27 -10.96 -23.48
N VAL A 291 9.23 -10.31 -24.14
CA VAL A 291 9.35 -10.28 -25.61
C VAL A 291 10.53 -11.10 -26.09
N THR A 292 11.72 -10.95 -25.49
CA THR A 292 12.95 -11.65 -25.92
C THR A 292 13.10 -13.04 -25.31
N GLY A 293 12.48 -13.31 -24.16
CA GLY A 293 12.62 -14.56 -23.42
C GLY A 293 13.94 -14.65 -22.61
N GLU A 294 14.78 -13.64 -22.62
CA GLU A 294 16.00 -13.58 -21.82
C GLU A 294 15.66 -13.45 -20.33
N TYR A 295 16.41 -14.16 -19.47
CA TYR A 295 16.24 -13.99 -18.01
C TYR A 295 16.94 -12.73 -17.55
N LEU A 296 16.17 -11.85 -16.91
CA LEU A 296 16.64 -10.62 -16.27
C LEU A 296 16.45 -10.72 -14.76
N GLU A 297 17.44 -10.24 -14.02
CA GLU A 297 17.38 -10.15 -12.56
C GLU A 297 17.94 -8.83 -12.08
N PHE A 298 17.18 -8.16 -11.24
CA PHE A 298 17.51 -6.85 -10.66
C PHE A 298 17.56 -6.98 -9.15
N ASP A 299 18.60 -6.41 -8.56
CA ASP A 299 18.83 -6.40 -7.13
C ASP A 299 19.13 -4.96 -6.70
N THR A 300 18.52 -4.50 -5.61
CA THR A 300 18.72 -3.13 -5.11
C THR A 300 19.29 -3.15 -3.71
N GLU A 301 20.14 -2.16 -3.40
CA GLU A 301 20.66 -2.01 -2.04
C GLU A 301 19.53 -1.69 -1.04
N LEU A 302 19.77 -2.06 0.22
CA LEU A 302 18.84 -1.68 1.29
C LEU A 302 18.76 -0.15 1.40
N PRO A 303 17.56 0.40 1.60
CA PRO A 303 17.43 1.83 1.82
C PRO A 303 18.14 2.26 3.11
N PRO A 304 18.67 3.51 3.16
CA PRO A 304 19.52 3.98 4.25
C PRO A 304 18.92 3.81 5.66
N ASP A 305 17.61 3.91 5.81
CA ASP A 305 16.91 3.74 7.07
C ASP A 305 16.97 2.29 7.59
N MET A 306 16.91 1.28 6.71
CA MET A 306 17.07 -0.12 7.07
C MET A 306 18.55 -0.50 7.21
N ALA A 307 19.41 -0.03 6.31
CA ALA A 307 20.86 -0.28 6.35
C ALA A 307 21.46 0.26 7.66
N GLY A 308 21.16 1.51 8.03
CA GLY A 308 21.67 2.10 9.26
C GLY A 308 21.25 1.35 10.53
N ILE A 309 20.05 0.76 10.57
CA ILE A 309 19.66 -0.11 11.70
C ILE A 309 20.52 -1.38 11.75
N ILE A 310 20.79 -1.99 10.59
CA ILE A 310 21.62 -3.20 10.52
C ILE A 310 23.04 -2.90 10.93
N ASP A 311 23.64 -1.84 10.39
CA ASP A 311 25.02 -1.42 10.74
C ASP A 311 25.16 -1.19 12.24
N TYR A 312 24.22 -0.47 12.85
CA TYR A 312 24.19 -0.25 14.29
C TYR A 312 24.11 -1.57 15.10
N LEU A 313 23.27 -2.51 14.66
CA LEU A 313 23.12 -3.81 15.32
C LEU A 313 24.37 -4.68 15.16
N GLU A 314 25.05 -4.61 14.01
CA GLU A 314 26.30 -5.33 13.75
C GLU A 314 27.46 -4.78 14.60
N GLU A 315 27.60 -3.46 14.69
CA GLU A 315 28.60 -2.83 15.55
C GLU A 315 28.45 -3.27 17.00
N LYS A 316 27.21 -3.25 17.52
CA LYS A 316 26.91 -3.71 18.88
C LYS A 316 27.16 -5.20 19.12
N ASN A 317 27.05 -6.02 18.10
CA ASN A 317 27.25 -7.47 18.23
C ASN A 317 28.74 -7.86 18.18
N ARG A 318 29.62 -6.93 17.76
CA ARG A 318 31.09 -7.11 17.71
C ARG A 318 31.80 -6.65 18.99
N GLY A 319 31.17 -5.80 19.80
CA GLY A 319 31.71 -5.27 21.07
C GLY A 319 31.08 -5.96 22.27
#